data_121ab3e694a09e05afe08be40a96e710
#
_entry.id   121ab3e694a09e05afe08be40a96e710
#
_cell.length_a   1.000
_cell.length_b   1.000
_cell.length_c   1.000
_cell.angle_alpha   90.00
_cell.angle_beta   90.00
_cell.angle_gamma   90.00
#
_symmetry.space_group_name_H-M   'P 1'
#
loop_
_entity.id
_entity.type
_entity.pdbx_description
1 polymer ?
#
loop_
_entity_poly.entity_id
_entity_poly.type
_entity_poly.pdbx_seq_one_letter_code
_entity_poly.pdbx_strand_id
1 'polypeptide(L)'
;NLKVISHFDTDGITSAAIFSKALAKWEKKFSLQIVKGLDENFVRGLSDEDVLIFLDLASGSLDYLKDKKTEIFIFDHHEIVSEIPKNVFMVNSATQGQEKLSSAAICYLFARELRPANKELASLAVLGMVGDLHEKNIGKIFGEILRDAETIVKKGFLVYPSTRPLDRTLEYSFSPYIPEVSGSREGVLHLLRDAGIKNEHGRFKALYELSDEEMK
;
A
#
# COMPACT_ATOMS: atom_id res chain seq x y z
N ASN A 1 2.50 27.85 0.11
CA ASN A 1 2.86 26.63 0.85
C ASN A 1 2.47 25.38 0.08
N LEU A 2 2.91 24.17 0.55
CA LEU A 2 2.46 22.90 0.00
C LEU A 2 1.35 22.36 0.91
N LYS A 3 0.21 21.94 0.34
CA LYS A 3 -0.84 21.25 1.06
C LYS A 3 -1.01 19.84 0.49
N VAL A 4 -0.63 18.85 1.29
CA VAL A 4 -0.73 17.43 0.95
C VAL A 4 -2.05 16.89 1.49
N ILE A 5 -2.83 16.25 0.64
CA ILE A 5 -4.11 15.62 0.97
C ILE A 5 -4.01 14.17 0.53
N SER A 6 -4.26 13.22 1.43
CA SER A 6 -4.12 11.80 1.17
C SER A 6 -5.30 10.99 1.65
N HIS A 7 -5.51 9.84 1.03
CA HIS A 7 -6.54 8.88 1.43
C HIS A 7 -6.23 8.25 2.78
N PHE A 8 -7.25 7.71 3.44
CA PHE A 8 -7.14 7.19 4.81
C PHE A 8 -6.80 5.70 4.92
N ASP A 9 -6.78 4.98 3.80
CA ASP A 9 -6.46 3.55 3.78
C ASP A 9 -4.95 3.28 3.81
N THR A 10 -4.55 2.03 3.65
CA THR A 10 -3.14 1.65 3.75
C THR A 10 -2.29 2.30 2.67
N ASP A 11 -2.77 2.35 1.42
CA ASP A 11 -2.02 2.94 0.30
C ASP A 11 -1.91 4.46 0.47
N GLY A 12 -3.00 5.14 0.80
CA GLY A 12 -2.99 6.58 1.06
C GLY A 12 -2.12 6.99 2.25
N ILE A 13 -2.19 6.25 3.37
CA ILE A 13 -1.35 6.54 4.56
C ILE A 13 0.14 6.33 4.25
N THR A 14 0.51 5.26 3.56
CA THR A 14 1.91 5.00 3.20
C THR A 14 2.40 5.98 2.13
N SER A 15 1.57 6.38 1.18
CA SER A 15 1.83 7.47 0.23
C SER A 15 2.14 8.77 0.96
N ALA A 16 1.29 9.16 1.93
CA ALA A 16 1.50 10.34 2.75
C ALA A 16 2.80 10.28 3.55
N ALA A 17 3.13 9.12 4.12
CA ALA A 17 4.36 8.93 4.89
C ALA A 17 5.62 9.08 4.01
N ILE A 18 5.63 8.45 2.82
CA ILE A 18 6.72 8.55 1.84
C ILE A 18 6.90 10.01 1.41
N PHE A 19 5.82 10.65 0.98
CA PHE A 19 5.86 12.00 0.44
C PHE A 19 6.28 13.01 1.50
N SER A 20 5.74 12.90 2.72
CA SER A 20 6.10 13.77 3.86
C SER A 20 7.57 13.62 4.24
N LYS A 21 8.11 12.41 4.28
CA LYS A 21 9.54 12.17 4.55
C LYS A 21 10.43 12.74 3.45
N ALA A 22 10.04 12.61 2.18
CA ALA A 22 10.76 13.19 1.05
C ALA A 22 10.77 14.71 1.11
N LEU A 23 9.62 15.36 1.38
CA LEU A 23 9.51 16.81 1.51
C LEU A 23 10.31 17.35 2.72
N ALA A 24 10.27 16.66 3.86
CA ALA A 24 11.04 17.03 5.04
C ALA A 24 12.55 17.00 4.77
N LYS A 25 13.06 15.96 4.09
CA LYS A 25 14.46 15.87 3.66
C LYS A 25 14.84 16.91 2.60
N TRP A 26 13.87 17.41 1.88
CA TRP A 26 14.04 18.51 0.92
C TRP A 26 13.83 19.89 1.57
N GLU A 27 13.65 19.91 2.90
CA GLU A 27 13.46 21.13 3.70
C GLU A 27 12.25 21.97 3.24
N LYS A 28 11.22 21.32 2.65
CA LYS A 28 9.99 21.97 2.25
C LYS A 28 8.98 22.00 3.39
N LYS A 29 8.39 23.17 3.61
CA LYS A 29 7.27 23.32 4.55
C LYS A 29 5.98 22.85 3.88
N PHE A 30 5.22 22.03 4.56
CA PHE A 30 3.94 21.52 4.10
C PHE A 30 2.96 21.32 5.25
N SER A 31 1.69 21.23 4.93
CA SER A 31 0.65 20.70 5.80
C SER A 31 0.15 19.38 5.22
N LEU A 32 -0.24 18.44 6.08
CA LEU A 32 -0.81 17.14 5.68
C LEU A 32 -2.22 17.01 6.25
N GLN A 33 -3.15 16.54 5.40
CA GLN A 33 -4.51 16.20 5.80
C GLN A 33 -4.88 14.82 5.25
N ILE A 34 -5.37 13.93 6.11
CA ILE A 34 -5.89 12.62 5.73
C ILE A 34 -7.42 12.73 5.63
N VAL A 35 -7.99 12.24 4.53
CA VAL A 35 -9.42 12.31 4.25
C VAL A 35 -9.96 10.95 3.80
N LYS A 36 -11.28 10.73 3.94
CA LYS A 36 -11.95 9.52 3.49
C LYS A 36 -12.32 9.57 1.99
N GLY A 37 -12.27 10.72 1.39
CA GLY A 37 -12.62 10.97 0.00
C GLY A 37 -12.73 12.46 -0.25
N LEU A 38 -12.95 12.84 -1.50
CA LEU A 38 -13.15 14.23 -1.90
C LEU A 38 -14.63 14.49 -2.19
N ASP A 39 -15.12 15.59 -1.68
CA ASP A 39 -16.39 16.17 -2.12
C ASP A 39 -16.18 17.62 -2.58
N GLU A 40 -17.15 18.15 -3.27
CA GLU A 40 -17.07 19.48 -3.88
C GLU A 40 -16.87 20.59 -2.83
N ASN A 41 -17.52 20.49 -1.67
CA ASN A 41 -17.41 21.50 -0.60
C ASN A 41 -16.02 21.49 0.01
N PHE A 42 -15.46 20.30 0.25
CA PHE A 42 -14.08 20.16 0.73
C PHE A 42 -13.10 20.83 -0.22
N VAL A 43 -13.21 20.50 -1.53
CA VAL A 43 -12.31 21.06 -2.56
C VAL A 43 -12.47 22.57 -2.69
N ARG A 44 -13.69 23.09 -2.68
CA ARG A 44 -13.96 24.54 -2.70
C ARG A 44 -13.33 25.27 -1.51
N GLY A 45 -13.31 24.63 -0.34
CA GLY A 45 -12.69 25.18 0.88
C GLY A 45 -11.15 25.21 0.88
N LEU A 46 -10.50 24.56 -0.08
CA LEU A 46 -9.04 24.61 -0.21
C LEU A 46 -8.59 25.97 -0.75
N SER A 47 -7.51 26.52 -0.20
CA SER A 47 -6.94 27.79 -0.65
C SER A 47 -6.30 27.67 -2.04
N ASP A 48 -6.48 28.69 -2.87
CA ASP A 48 -5.77 28.83 -4.15
C ASP A 48 -4.37 29.47 -3.99
N GLU A 49 -3.96 29.81 -2.78
CA GLU A 49 -2.60 30.29 -2.47
C GLU A 49 -1.60 29.17 -2.21
N ASP A 50 -2.12 27.96 -1.94
CA ASP A 50 -1.31 26.77 -1.68
C ASP A 50 -1.21 25.92 -2.96
N VAL A 51 -0.06 25.31 -3.20
CA VAL A 51 0.08 24.23 -4.18
C VAL A 51 -0.56 22.98 -3.56
N LEU A 52 -1.51 22.37 -4.27
CA LEU A 52 -2.25 21.21 -3.79
C LEU A 52 -1.61 19.92 -4.29
N ILE A 53 -1.44 18.95 -3.40
CA ILE A 53 -0.87 17.64 -3.72
C ILE A 53 -1.83 16.58 -3.22
N PHE A 54 -2.40 15.80 -4.14
CA PHE A 54 -3.30 14.69 -3.82
C PHE A 54 -2.56 13.37 -3.98
N LEU A 55 -2.66 12.53 -2.96
CA LEU A 55 -2.04 11.22 -2.93
C LEU A 55 -3.13 10.17 -2.74
N ASP A 56 -3.18 9.20 -3.66
CA ASP A 56 -4.17 8.13 -3.65
C ASP A 56 -5.61 8.64 -3.71
N LEU A 57 -5.79 9.74 -4.41
CA LEU A 57 -7.05 10.48 -4.51
C LEU A 57 -7.08 11.29 -5.80
N ALA A 58 -8.27 11.74 -6.16
CA ALA A 58 -8.62 12.77 -7.13
C ALA A 58 -8.80 12.31 -8.58
N SER A 59 -8.29 11.17 -9.04
CA SER A 59 -8.52 10.69 -10.41
C SER A 59 -10.02 10.56 -10.75
N GLY A 60 -10.83 10.11 -9.78
CA GLY A 60 -12.29 10.03 -9.92
C GLY A 60 -13.05 11.33 -9.61
N SER A 61 -12.35 12.42 -9.28
CA SER A 61 -12.97 13.66 -8.79
C SER A 61 -12.40 14.91 -9.47
N LEU A 62 -11.84 14.77 -10.67
CA LEU A 62 -11.21 15.87 -11.42
C LEU A 62 -12.17 17.04 -11.70
N ASP A 63 -13.47 16.75 -11.79
CA ASP A 63 -14.49 17.78 -12.01
C ASP A 63 -14.55 18.81 -10.89
N TYR A 64 -14.24 18.41 -9.64
CA TYR A 64 -14.19 19.34 -8.50
C TYR A 64 -12.98 20.29 -8.57
N LEU A 65 -11.95 19.94 -9.34
CA LEU A 65 -10.69 20.69 -9.45
C LEU A 65 -10.69 21.74 -10.57
N LYS A 66 -11.70 21.74 -11.46
CA LYS A 66 -11.75 22.60 -12.67
C LYS A 66 -11.66 24.08 -12.36
N ASP A 67 -12.26 24.52 -11.26
CA ASP A 67 -12.36 25.94 -10.90
C ASP A 67 -11.18 26.43 -10.03
N LYS A 68 -10.27 25.52 -9.66
CA LYS A 68 -9.05 25.86 -8.91
C LYS A 68 -8.06 26.59 -9.79
N LYS A 69 -7.43 27.63 -9.24
CA LYS A 69 -6.45 28.48 -9.94
C LYS A 69 -5.00 28.11 -9.64
N THR A 70 -4.78 27.36 -8.58
CA THR A 70 -3.46 26.88 -8.16
C THR A 70 -2.98 25.69 -8.97
N GLU A 71 -1.69 25.42 -8.94
CA GLU A 71 -1.12 24.17 -9.47
C GLU A 71 -1.49 23.01 -8.57
N ILE A 72 -1.87 21.90 -9.18
CA ILE A 72 -2.33 20.69 -8.52
C ILE A 72 -1.49 19.51 -9.01
N PHE A 73 -0.90 18.76 -8.08
CA PHE A 73 -0.17 17.54 -8.37
C PHE A 73 -0.96 16.35 -7.85
N ILE A 74 -1.12 15.31 -8.67
CA ILE A 74 -1.85 14.09 -8.32
C ILE A 74 -0.95 12.88 -8.53
N PHE A 75 -0.81 12.06 -7.49
CA PHE A 75 -0.14 10.76 -7.52
C PHE A 75 -1.17 9.71 -7.17
N ASP A 76 -1.70 9.01 -8.18
CA ASP A 76 -2.89 8.17 -8.04
C ASP A 76 -2.83 6.96 -8.98
N HIS A 77 -3.66 5.97 -8.75
CA HIS A 77 -3.77 4.76 -9.57
C HIS A 77 -5.22 4.42 -9.93
N HIS A 78 -6.18 5.19 -9.44
CA HIS A 78 -7.59 5.02 -9.74
C HIS A 78 -7.94 5.43 -11.17
N GLU A 79 -9.10 4.97 -11.65
CA GLU A 79 -9.59 5.29 -12.98
C GLU A 79 -9.78 6.81 -13.17
N ILE A 80 -9.36 7.31 -14.33
CA ILE A 80 -9.53 8.71 -14.73
C ILE A 80 -10.88 8.80 -15.46
N VAL A 81 -11.86 9.47 -14.84
CA VAL A 81 -13.26 9.50 -15.32
C VAL A 81 -13.64 10.75 -16.10
N SER A 82 -12.78 11.78 -16.12
CA SER A 82 -13.05 13.05 -16.83
C SER A 82 -11.74 13.67 -17.34
N GLU A 83 -11.86 14.77 -18.13
CA GLU A 83 -10.70 15.49 -18.66
C GLU A 83 -9.82 16.05 -17.52
N ILE A 84 -8.52 15.94 -17.70
CA ILE A 84 -7.55 16.48 -16.74
C ILE A 84 -7.47 18.01 -16.95
N PRO A 85 -7.78 18.81 -15.91
CA PRO A 85 -7.67 20.27 -15.99
C PRO A 85 -6.24 20.74 -16.30
N LYS A 86 -6.09 21.89 -16.98
CA LYS A 86 -4.77 22.39 -17.45
C LYS A 86 -3.77 22.69 -16.33
N ASN A 87 -4.26 22.97 -15.12
CA ASN A 87 -3.45 23.25 -13.93
C ASN A 87 -3.16 21.97 -13.10
N VAL A 88 -3.54 20.80 -13.60
CA VAL A 88 -3.33 19.50 -12.94
C VAL A 88 -2.18 18.75 -13.62
N PHE A 89 -1.19 18.39 -12.83
CA PHE A 89 -0.08 17.51 -13.21
C PHE A 89 -0.29 16.15 -12.55
N MET A 90 -0.51 15.11 -13.34
CA MET A 90 -0.90 13.80 -12.84
C MET A 90 0.12 12.74 -13.21
N VAL A 91 0.49 11.91 -12.21
CA VAL A 91 1.15 10.62 -12.41
C VAL A 91 0.16 9.54 -11.99
N ASN A 92 -0.26 8.72 -12.96
CA ASN A 92 -1.27 7.69 -12.74
C ASN A 92 -0.90 6.39 -13.48
N SER A 93 -0.88 5.27 -12.77
CA SER A 93 -0.53 3.96 -13.32
C SER A 93 -1.70 3.23 -14.01
N ALA A 94 -2.92 3.77 -13.96
CA ALA A 94 -4.08 3.19 -14.65
C ALA A 94 -4.04 3.38 -16.18
N THR A 95 -3.10 4.18 -16.70
CA THR A 95 -2.91 4.37 -18.16
C THR A 95 -2.54 3.07 -18.86
N GLN A 96 -3.11 2.85 -20.04
CA GLN A 96 -2.97 1.59 -20.79
C GLN A 96 -1.51 1.20 -21.04
N GLY A 97 -1.21 -0.08 -20.86
CA GLY A 97 0.10 -0.67 -21.17
C GLY A 97 1.17 -0.51 -20.09
N GLN A 98 0.86 0.14 -18.98
CA GLN A 98 1.77 0.24 -17.83
C GLN A 98 1.49 -0.82 -16.78
N GLU A 99 2.51 -1.14 -15.96
CA GLU A 99 2.33 -1.96 -14.77
C GLU A 99 1.44 -1.22 -13.78
N LYS A 100 0.40 -1.88 -13.28
CA LYS A 100 -0.46 -1.32 -12.24
C LYS A 100 0.32 -1.19 -10.94
N LEU A 101 0.47 0.03 -10.46
CA LEU A 101 1.19 0.36 -9.23
C LEU A 101 0.22 1.06 -8.28
N SER A 102 0.37 0.82 -6.99
CA SER A 102 -0.30 1.61 -5.97
C SER A 102 0.25 3.04 -5.91
N SER A 103 -0.49 3.96 -5.32
CA SER A 103 -0.07 5.34 -5.15
C SER A 103 1.20 5.46 -4.29
N ALA A 104 1.38 4.58 -3.29
CA ALA A 104 2.62 4.52 -2.50
C ALA A 104 3.83 4.14 -3.35
N ALA A 105 3.67 3.21 -4.30
CA ALA A 105 4.74 2.87 -5.23
C ALA A 105 5.10 4.05 -6.13
N ILE A 106 4.10 4.77 -6.66
CA ILE A 106 4.30 5.98 -7.48
C ILE A 106 5.01 7.06 -6.66
N CYS A 107 4.54 7.33 -5.44
CA CYS A 107 5.17 8.28 -4.51
C CYS A 107 6.62 7.90 -4.19
N TYR A 108 6.89 6.60 -4.00
CA TYR A 108 8.24 6.10 -3.74
C TYR A 108 9.16 6.31 -4.94
N LEU A 109 8.73 5.97 -6.15
CA LEU A 109 9.52 6.17 -7.36
C LEU A 109 9.85 7.65 -7.54
N PHE A 110 8.88 8.53 -7.37
CA PHE A 110 9.09 9.98 -7.38
C PHE A 110 10.09 10.42 -6.30
N ALA A 111 9.94 9.97 -5.06
CA ALA A 111 10.83 10.32 -3.97
C ALA A 111 12.28 9.83 -4.22
N ARG A 112 12.45 8.62 -4.78
CA ARG A 112 13.75 8.04 -5.15
C ARG A 112 14.45 8.86 -6.25
N GLU A 113 13.71 9.30 -7.28
CA GLU A 113 14.23 10.18 -8.34
C GLU A 113 14.65 11.55 -7.79
N LEU A 114 13.87 12.13 -6.86
CA LEU A 114 14.25 13.39 -6.22
C LEU A 114 15.56 13.25 -5.43
N ARG A 115 15.78 12.13 -4.76
CA ARG A 115 16.97 11.89 -3.96
C ARG A 115 17.20 10.38 -3.78
N PRO A 116 18.32 9.82 -4.27
CA PRO A 116 18.63 8.38 -4.14
C PRO A 116 18.61 7.86 -2.69
N ALA A 117 18.94 8.70 -1.71
CA ALA A 117 18.87 8.35 -0.29
C ALA A 117 17.43 8.01 0.20
N ASN A 118 16.39 8.38 -0.55
CA ASN A 118 15.00 8.00 -0.26
C ASN A 118 14.71 6.52 -0.56
N LYS A 119 15.68 5.77 -1.06
CA LYS A 119 15.60 4.31 -1.22
C LYS A 119 15.18 3.60 0.08
N GLU A 120 15.54 4.13 1.23
CA GLU A 120 15.10 3.63 2.55
C GLU A 120 13.57 3.63 2.76
N LEU A 121 12.81 4.37 1.92
CA LEU A 121 11.35 4.43 2.01
C LEU A 121 10.64 3.29 1.25
N ALA A 122 11.40 2.42 0.58
CA ALA A 122 10.85 1.34 -0.25
C ALA A 122 9.93 0.39 0.54
N SER A 123 10.22 0.11 1.81
CA SER A 123 9.37 -0.73 2.65
C SER A 123 7.96 -0.15 2.89
N LEU A 124 7.83 1.18 2.91
CA LEU A 124 6.50 1.83 2.98
C LEU A 124 5.73 1.63 1.66
N ALA A 125 6.42 1.70 0.51
CA ALA A 125 5.79 1.40 -0.78
C ALA A 125 5.29 -0.05 -0.85
N VAL A 126 6.09 -1.00 -0.36
CA VAL A 126 5.67 -2.41 -0.27
C VAL A 126 4.40 -2.55 0.57
N LEU A 127 4.30 -1.86 1.71
CA LEU A 127 3.10 -1.89 2.54
C LEU A 127 1.86 -1.35 1.80
N GLY A 128 1.97 -0.24 1.06
CA GLY A 128 0.88 0.29 0.24
C GLY A 128 0.46 -0.70 -0.85
N MET A 129 1.42 -1.25 -1.58
CA MET A 129 1.14 -2.24 -2.62
C MET A 129 0.47 -3.51 -2.09
N VAL A 130 0.82 -3.98 -0.89
CA VAL A 130 0.13 -5.09 -0.22
C VAL A 130 -1.26 -4.68 0.24
N GLY A 131 -1.44 -3.44 0.71
CA GLY A 131 -2.76 -2.89 1.04
C GLY A 131 -3.75 -2.99 -0.13
N ASP A 132 -3.27 -2.78 -1.35
CA ASP A 132 -4.02 -2.85 -2.61
C ASP A 132 -4.00 -4.24 -3.28
N LEU A 133 -3.54 -5.26 -2.56
CA LEU A 133 -3.49 -6.65 -3.04
C LEU A 133 -2.64 -6.86 -4.31
N HIS A 134 -1.64 -6.01 -4.55
CA HIS A 134 -0.75 -6.12 -5.72
C HIS A 134 0.22 -7.30 -5.62
N GLU A 135 0.41 -7.91 -4.45
CA GLU A 135 1.26 -9.09 -4.24
C GLU A 135 0.85 -10.30 -5.09
N LYS A 136 -0.39 -10.30 -5.61
CA LYS A 136 -0.88 -11.35 -6.50
C LYS A 136 -0.24 -11.34 -7.90
N ASN A 137 0.24 -10.17 -8.34
CA ASN A 137 0.82 -9.95 -9.65
C ASN A 137 2.07 -9.06 -9.53
N ILE A 138 3.19 -9.66 -9.14
CA ILE A 138 4.46 -8.94 -9.00
C ILE A 138 5.07 -8.70 -10.37
N GLY A 139 4.97 -7.47 -10.86
CA GLY A 139 5.59 -7.03 -12.10
C GLY A 139 7.06 -6.64 -11.92
N LYS A 140 7.63 -6.04 -12.97
CA LYS A 140 9.04 -5.62 -12.98
C LYS A 140 9.33 -4.52 -11.97
N ILE A 141 8.48 -3.48 -11.96
CA ILE A 141 8.66 -2.31 -11.09
C ILE A 141 8.44 -2.71 -9.63
N PHE A 142 7.40 -3.49 -9.35
CA PHE A 142 7.19 -4.01 -8.00
C PHE A 142 8.39 -4.85 -7.55
N GLY A 143 8.94 -5.71 -8.43
CA GLY A 143 10.15 -6.47 -8.14
C GLY A 143 11.38 -5.58 -7.85
N GLU A 144 11.50 -4.41 -8.48
CA GLU A 144 12.54 -3.42 -8.15
C GLU A 144 12.32 -2.82 -6.76
N ILE A 145 11.10 -2.45 -6.42
CA ILE A 145 10.74 -1.90 -5.10
C ILE A 145 11.01 -2.92 -3.99
N LEU A 146 10.70 -4.20 -4.21
CA LEU A 146 11.00 -5.28 -3.26
C LEU A 146 12.50 -5.44 -3.00
N ARG A 147 13.32 -5.35 -4.05
CA ARG A 147 14.79 -5.38 -3.91
C ARG A 147 15.31 -4.15 -3.15
N ASP A 148 14.76 -2.98 -3.44
CA ASP A 148 15.11 -1.75 -2.73
C ASP A 148 14.73 -1.80 -1.24
N ALA A 149 13.63 -2.48 -0.92
CA ALA A 149 13.15 -2.69 0.45
C ALA A 149 13.87 -3.84 1.18
N GLU A 150 14.75 -4.59 0.49
CA GLU A 150 15.40 -5.81 1.01
C GLU A 150 14.36 -6.82 1.55
N THR A 151 13.18 -6.86 0.93
CA THR A 151 12.05 -7.67 1.39
C THR A 151 12.07 -9.04 0.73
N ILE A 152 11.90 -10.09 1.54
CA ILE A 152 11.76 -11.46 1.07
C ILE A 152 10.29 -11.77 0.83
N VAL A 153 9.96 -12.25 -0.38
CA VAL A 153 8.63 -12.72 -0.74
C VAL A 153 8.61 -14.25 -0.62
N LYS A 154 7.67 -14.77 0.16
CA LYS A 154 7.42 -16.21 0.27
C LYS A 154 6.03 -16.54 -0.28
N LYS A 155 5.91 -17.67 -0.97
CA LYS A 155 4.59 -18.23 -1.32
C LYS A 155 4.06 -19.00 -0.13
N GLY A 156 2.79 -18.84 0.20
CA GLY A 156 2.19 -19.52 1.34
C GLY A 156 0.71 -19.18 1.49
N PHE A 157 0.11 -19.62 2.58
CA PHE A 157 -1.26 -19.32 2.92
C PHE A 157 -1.40 -17.87 3.38
N LEU A 158 -2.46 -17.21 2.91
CA LEU A 158 -2.84 -15.86 3.37
C LEU A 158 -3.67 -15.97 4.67
N VAL A 159 -3.05 -16.48 5.75
CA VAL A 159 -3.66 -16.51 7.08
C VAL A 159 -2.95 -15.52 7.99
N TYR A 160 -3.71 -14.76 8.74
CA TYR A 160 -3.21 -13.69 9.60
C TYR A 160 -3.60 -13.89 11.06
N PRO A 161 -2.77 -13.43 11.98
CA PRO A 161 -1.45 -12.80 11.78
C PRO A 161 -0.34 -13.85 11.54
N SER A 162 0.55 -13.56 10.58
CA SER A 162 1.67 -14.45 10.22
C SER A 162 2.73 -14.63 11.33
N THR A 163 2.71 -13.77 12.35
CA THR A 163 3.65 -13.76 13.48
C THR A 163 3.18 -14.58 14.69
N ARG A 164 1.92 -15.05 14.68
CA ARG A 164 1.38 -15.92 15.73
C ARG A 164 1.68 -17.37 15.41
N PRO A 165 1.84 -18.28 16.43
CA PRO A 165 1.98 -19.71 16.18
C PRO A 165 0.89 -20.23 15.24
N LEU A 166 1.29 -21.06 14.26
CA LEU A 166 0.42 -21.47 13.15
C LEU A 166 -0.83 -22.20 13.62
N ASP A 167 -0.72 -23.01 14.68
CA ASP A 167 -1.86 -23.69 15.28
C ASP A 167 -2.94 -22.69 15.76
N ARG A 168 -2.54 -21.59 16.35
CA ARG A 168 -3.46 -20.53 16.78
C ARG A 168 -4.00 -19.71 15.62
N THR A 169 -3.14 -19.43 14.64
CA THR A 169 -3.56 -18.70 13.45
C THR A 169 -4.62 -19.46 12.67
N LEU A 170 -4.47 -20.77 12.50
CA LEU A 170 -5.43 -21.63 11.81
C LEU A 170 -6.72 -21.82 12.61
N GLU A 171 -6.61 -22.07 13.93
CA GLU A 171 -7.77 -22.26 14.81
C GLU A 171 -8.72 -21.04 14.77
N TYR A 172 -8.17 -19.83 14.75
CA TYR A 172 -8.93 -18.57 14.75
C TYR A 172 -9.07 -17.92 13.39
N SER A 173 -8.75 -18.63 12.30
CA SER A 173 -8.92 -18.10 10.94
C SER A 173 -10.38 -18.12 10.54
N PHE A 174 -10.93 -16.93 10.18
CA PHE A 174 -12.25 -16.79 9.58
C PHE A 174 -12.20 -16.35 8.12
N SER A 175 -11.07 -15.80 7.71
CA SER A 175 -10.79 -15.40 6.33
C SER A 175 -9.33 -15.74 6.00
N PRO A 176 -9.08 -16.82 5.25
CA PRO A 176 -10.07 -17.80 4.78
C PRO A 176 -10.67 -18.67 5.91
N TYR A 177 -11.93 -19.04 5.76
CA TYR A 177 -12.51 -20.11 6.58
C TYR A 177 -12.05 -21.47 6.02
N ILE A 178 -11.45 -22.29 6.85
CA ILE A 178 -10.94 -23.61 6.48
C ILE A 178 -11.84 -24.66 7.14
N PRO A 179 -12.68 -25.40 6.37
CA PRO A 179 -13.54 -26.45 6.92
C PRO A 179 -12.77 -27.41 7.81
N GLU A 180 -13.38 -27.86 8.91
CA GLU A 180 -12.83 -28.77 9.89
C GLU A 180 -11.62 -28.28 10.68
N VAL A 181 -11.03 -27.14 10.31
CA VAL A 181 -9.85 -26.52 10.94
C VAL A 181 -10.22 -25.25 11.69
N SER A 182 -10.91 -24.32 11.01
CA SER A 182 -11.32 -23.06 11.63
C SER A 182 -12.30 -23.31 12.79
N GLY A 183 -11.92 -22.88 13.99
CA GLY A 183 -12.66 -23.10 15.22
C GLY A 183 -12.48 -24.49 15.84
N SER A 184 -11.64 -25.36 15.28
CA SER A 184 -11.41 -26.73 15.76
C SER A 184 -9.95 -26.95 16.12
N ARG A 185 -9.65 -27.02 17.42
CA ARG A 185 -8.31 -27.35 17.92
C ARG A 185 -7.83 -28.71 17.42
N GLU A 186 -8.71 -29.72 17.42
CA GLU A 186 -8.42 -31.07 16.96
C GLU A 186 -8.12 -31.11 15.46
N GLY A 187 -8.96 -30.46 14.65
CA GLY A 187 -8.76 -30.36 13.22
C GLY A 187 -7.44 -29.67 12.84
N VAL A 188 -7.07 -28.60 13.56
CA VAL A 188 -5.76 -27.94 13.39
C VAL A 188 -4.61 -28.90 13.67
N LEU A 189 -4.65 -29.63 14.79
CA LEU A 189 -3.57 -30.55 15.15
C LEU A 189 -3.46 -31.73 14.16
N HIS A 190 -4.58 -32.17 13.61
CA HIS A 190 -4.61 -33.19 12.55
C HIS A 190 -3.94 -32.66 11.28
N LEU A 191 -4.37 -31.50 10.80
CA LEU A 191 -3.80 -30.83 9.61
C LEU A 191 -2.29 -30.63 9.75
N LEU A 192 -1.82 -30.07 10.87
CA LEU A 192 -0.39 -29.80 11.08
C LEU A 192 0.44 -31.08 11.15
N ARG A 193 -0.12 -32.16 11.71
CA ARG A 193 0.53 -33.48 11.71
C ARG A 193 0.66 -34.04 10.30
N ASP A 194 -0.41 -33.97 9.51
CA ASP A 194 -0.43 -34.47 8.14
C ASP A 194 0.52 -33.67 7.22
N ALA A 195 0.62 -32.37 7.46
CA ALA A 195 1.59 -31.48 6.80
C ALA A 195 3.04 -31.67 7.31
N GLY A 196 3.29 -32.55 8.28
CA GLY A 196 4.63 -32.78 8.84
C GLY A 196 5.17 -31.64 9.70
N ILE A 197 4.34 -30.64 10.07
CA ILE A 197 4.74 -29.49 10.89
C ILE A 197 4.73 -29.90 12.35
N LYS A 198 5.91 -29.94 12.96
CA LYS A 198 6.11 -30.41 14.33
C LYS A 198 5.94 -29.30 15.35
N ASN A 199 5.44 -29.71 16.52
CA ASN A 199 5.53 -28.87 17.71
C ASN A 199 6.96 -28.96 18.27
N GLU A 200 7.66 -27.85 18.30
CA GLU A 200 9.02 -27.75 18.82
C GLU A 200 9.00 -27.01 20.16
N HIS A 201 9.51 -27.64 21.21
CA HIS A 201 9.56 -27.07 22.58
C HIS A 201 8.20 -26.55 23.11
N GLY A 202 7.10 -27.23 22.77
CA GLY A 202 5.75 -26.84 23.21
C GLY A 202 5.09 -25.76 22.37
N ARG A 203 5.69 -25.34 21.25
CA ARG A 203 5.20 -24.31 20.35
C ARG A 203 5.25 -24.77 18.89
N PHE A 204 4.24 -24.44 18.09
CA PHE A 204 4.33 -24.50 16.64
C PHE A 204 5.01 -23.24 16.10
N LYS A 205 5.73 -23.37 14.98
CA LYS A 205 6.28 -22.24 14.24
C LYS A 205 5.17 -21.29 13.80
N ALA A 206 5.47 -20.01 13.70
CA ALA A 206 4.61 -19.05 13.02
C ALA A 206 4.79 -19.17 11.50
N LEU A 207 3.84 -18.66 10.71
CA LEU A 207 3.89 -18.77 9.25
C LEU A 207 5.19 -18.23 8.65
N TYR A 208 5.68 -17.10 9.16
CA TYR A 208 6.94 -16.48 8.70
C TYR A 208 8.19 -17.30 9.03
N GLU A 209 8.12 -18.20 10.03
CA GLU A 209 9.23 -19.06 10.47
C GLU A 209 9.32 -20.35 9.65
N LEU A 210 8.31 -20.68 8.84
CA LEU A 210 8.31 -21.90 8.03
C LEU A 210 9.34 -21.77 6.89
N SER A 211 10.02 -22.89 6.61
CA SER A 211 10.86 -23.01 5.41
C SER A 211 10.00 -23.14 4.15
N ASP A 212 10.62 -22.94 2.97
CA ASP A 212 9.94 -23.13 1.68
C ASP A 212 9.47 -24.57 1.46
N GLU A 213 10.08 -25.56 2.13
CA GLU A 213 9.67 -26.97 2.09
C GLU A 213 8.44 -27.19 2.97
N GLU A 214 8.40 -26.59 4.16
CA GLU A 214 7.25 -26.70 5.08
C GLU A 214 6.00 -25.94 4.58
N MET A 215 6.17 -25.03 3.60
CA MET A 215 5.08 -24.28 2.97
C MET A 215 4.53 -24.92 1.70
N LYS A 216 5.09 -26.02 1.21
CA LYS A 216 4.61 -26.80 0.07
C LYS A 216 3.65 -27.88 0.51
#